data_08ff7810ba91d0f77fc0591725ba293f
#
_entry.id   08ff7810ba91d0f77fc0591725ba293f
#
_cell.length_a   1.000
_cell.length_b   1.000
_cell.length_c   1.000
_cell.angle_alpha   90.00
_cell.angle_beta   90.00
_cell.angle_gamma   90.00
#
_symmetry.space_group_name_H-M   'P 1'
#
loop_
_entity.id
_entity.type
_entity.pdbx_description
1 polymer ?
#
loop_
_entity_poly.entity_id
_entity_poly.type
_entity_poly.pdbx_seq_one_letter_code
_entity_poly.pdbx_strand_id
1 'polypeptide(L)'
;ESIFEIIIEVAIPPFLTWSILYALYSKICWKWPPVKSLHGIPDLNGTWEGFTVNDKNEKKKRSVTVSIKQDWNGIMVKTYMNDTLQERCVQSFCECTVAAISVHDGEAMLMYAYRNPLLGRNSYFGYNELKIEENRIVGRYMTTKPSNGLFEITKRET
;
A
#
# COMPACT_ATOMS: atom_id res chain seq x y z
N GLU A 1 -24.91 -30.60 -33.85
CA GLU A 1 -24.39 -29.74 -32.78
C GLU A 1 -23.62 -28.59 -33.40
N SER A 2 -23.95 -27.37 -33.01
CA SER A 2 -23.24 -26.21 -33.55
C SER A 2 -21.89 -26.09 -32.85
N ILE A 3 -20.89 -25.53 -33.54
CA ILE A 3 -19.57 -25.22 -32.96
C ILE A 3 -19.71 -24.37 -31.67
N PHE A 4 -20.77 -23.58 -31.60
CA PHE A 4 -21.08 -22.72 -30.45
C PHE A 4 -21.52 -23.54 -29.22
N GLU A 5 -22.29 -24.61 -29.38
CA GLU A 5 -22.69 -25.52 -28.31
C GLU A 5 -21.46 -26.26 -27.74
N ILE A 6 -20.58 -26.73 -28.62
CA ILE A 6 -19.34 -27.42 -28.22
C ILE A 6 -18.43 -26.45 -27.43
N ILE A 7 -18.31 -25.17 -27.80
CA ILE A 7 -17.53 -24.16 -27.07
C ILE A 7 -18.13 -23.95 -25.68
N ILE A 8 -19.43 -23.87 -25.55
CA ILE A 8 -20.11 -23.68 -24.25
C ILE A 8 -19.86 -24.88 -23.32
N GLU A 9 -19.99 -26.09 -23.83
CA GLU A 9 -19.88 -27.30 -23.00
C GLU A 9 -18.44 -27.65 -22.62
N VAL A 10 -17.46 -27.37 -23.48
CA VAL A 10 -16.08 -27.84 -23.30
C VAL A 10 -15.16 -26.73 -22.79
N ALA A 11 -15.31 -25.50 -23.25
CA ALA A 11 -14.38 -24.40 -22.93
C ALA A 11 -14.80 -23.56 -21.71
N ILE A 12 -16.09 -23.29 -21.55
CA ILE A 12 -16.59 -22.44 -20.46
C ILE A 12 -16.34 -23.05 -19.07
N PRO A 13 -16.63 -24.35 -18.80
CA PRO A 13 -16.42 -24.90 -17.47
C PRO A 13 -14.98 -24.80 -16.94
N PRO A 14 -13.93 -25.13 -17.71
CA PRO A 14 -12.56 -24.96 -17.27
C PRO A 14 -12.20 -23.50 -16.98
N PHE A 15 -12.67 -22.58 -17.83
CA PHE A 15 -12.44 -21.15 -17.65
C PHE A 15 -13.09 -20.59 -16.39
N LEU A 16 -14.34 -20.95 -16.11
CA LEU A 16 -15.04 -20.58 -14.89
C LEU A 16 -14.37 -21.17 -13.66
N THR A 17 -14.00 -22.44 -13.69
CA THR A 17 -13.28 -23.08 -12.59
C THR A 17 -11.97 -22.39 -12.29
N TRP A 18 -11.17 -22.10 -13.32
CA TRP A 18 -9.92 -21.37 -13.18
C TRP A 18 -10.13 -19.96 -12.59
N SER A 19 -11.14 -19.24 -13.08
CA SER A 19 -11.47 -17.90 -12.60
C SER A 19 -11.84 -17.88 -11.12
N ILE A 20 -12.61 -18.86 -10.67
CA ILE A 20 -13.00 -19.01 -9.26
C ILE A 20 -11.77 -19.35 -8.41
N LEU A 21 -10.95 -20.31 -8.82
CA LEU A 21 -9.72 -20.67 -8.10
C LEU A 21 -8.74 -19.52 -8.02
N TYR A 22 -8.58 -18.76 -9.10
CA TYR A 22 -7.74 -17.56 -9.11
C TYR A 22 -8.29 -16.47 -8.19
N ALA A 23 -9.59 -16.24 -8.19
CA ALA A 23 -10.23 -15.27 -7.30
C ALA A 23 -10.05 -15.66 -5.82
N LEU A 24 -10.21 -16.93 -5.49
CA LEU A 24 -9.95 -17.45 -4.14
C LEU A 24 -8.49 -17.29 -3.75
N TYR A 25 -7.56 -17.65 -4.63
CA TYR A 25 -6.14 -17.49 -4.39
C TYR A 25 -5.79 -16.01 -4.15
N SER A 26 -6.19 -15.13 -5.07
CA SER A 26 -5.82 -13.72 -5.05
C SER A 26 -6.38 -12.95 -3.84
N LYS A 27 -7.49 -13.38 -3.27
CA LYS A 27 -8.10 -12.69 -2.12
C LYS A 27 -7.76 -13.32 -0.77
N ILE A 28 -7.62 -14.64 -0.72
CA ILE A 28 -7.57 -15.39 0.54
C ILE A 28 -6.32 -16.25 0.66
N CYS A 29 -6.08 -17.17 -0.29
CA CYS A 29 -5.11 -18.25 -0.11
C CYS A 29 -3.66 -17.75 -0.05
N TRP A 30 -3.32 -16.66 -0.71
CA TRP A 30 -1.97 -16.10 -0.69
C TRP A 30 -1.50 -15.67 0.72
N LYS A 31 -2.45 -15.40 1.64
CA LYS A 31 -2.17 -15.04 3.03
C LYS A 31 -1.94 -16.25 3.93
N TRP A 32 -2.27 -17.43 3.47
CA TRP A 32 -2.15 -18.67 4.24
C TRP A 32 -0.69 -18.92 4.64
N PRO A 33 -0.40 -19.30 5.90
CA PRO A 33 0.96 -19.47 6.38
C PRO A 33 1.86 -20.32 5.48
N PRO A 34 1.42 -21.53 4.99
CA PRO A 34 2.26 -22.34 4.10
C PRO A 34 2.48 -21.68 2.72
N VAL A 35 1.51 -20.93 2.20
CA VAL A 35 1.64 -20.22 0.93
C VAL A 35 2.50 -18.97 1.09
N LYS A 36 2.29 -18.23 2.19
CA LYS A 36 3.07 -17.05 2.54
C LYS A 36 4.57 -17.36 2.68
N SER A 37 4.92 -18.52 3.23
CA SER A 37 6.31 -18.91 3.37
C SER A 37 7.05 -19.13 2.03
N LEU A 38 6.32 -19.41 0.95
CA LEU A 38 6.90 -19.60 -0.38
C LEU A 38 7.27 -18.28 -1.07
N HIS A 39 6.50 -17.22 -0.86
CA HIS A 39 6.72 -15.93 -1.55
C HIS A 39 7.24 -14.83 -0.62
N GLY A 40 7.17 -14.99 0.70
CA GLY A 40 7.68 -14.04 1.68
C GLY A 40 6.95 -12.69 1.77
N ILE A 41 5.89 -12.46 0.97
CA ILE A 41 5.18 -11.17 0.92
C ILE A 41 4.34 -11.00 2.19
N PRO A 42 4.56 -9.95 2.99
CA PRO A 42 3.77 -9.68 4.18
C PRO A 42 2.36 -9.19 3.84
N ASP A 43 1.37 -9.52 4.67
CA ASP A 43 0.03 -8.94 4.59
C ASP A 43 0.00 -7.61 5.36
N LEU A 44 -0.06 -6.53 4.62
CA LEU A 44 -0.09 -5.17 5.14
C LEU A 44 -1.49 -4.59 5.27
N ASN A 45 -2.54 -5.37 4.97
CA ASN A 45 -3.91 -4.88 5.05
C ASN A 45 -4.23 -4.28 6.41
N GLY A 46 -4.94 -3.16 6.39
CA GLY A 46 -5.42 -2.49 7.59
C GLY A 46 -5.05 -1.03 7.68
N THR A 47 -5.22 -0.50 8.88
CA THR A 47 -4.90 0.89 9.23
C THR A 47 -3.61 0.93 10.04
N TRP A 48 -2.75 1.85 9.67
CA TRP A 48 -1.46 2.10 10.28
C TRP A 48 -1.41 3.53 10.76
N GLU A 49 -0.83 3.78 11.92
CA GLU A 49 -0.72 5.11 12.51
C GLU A 49 0.72 5.41 12.91
N GLY A 50 1.11 6.66 12.78
CA GLY A 50 2.46 7.06 13.15
C GLY A 50 2.74 8.51 12.83
N PHE A 51 3.96 8.79 12.40
CA PHE A 51 4.40 10.15 12.17
C PHE A 51 5.42 10.28 11.03
N THR A 52 5.54 11.50 10.54
CA THR A 52 6.65 11.91 9.67
C THR A 52 7.45 13.01 10.35
N VAL A 53 8.76 13.01 10.11
CA VAL A 53 9.69 14.03 10.57
C VAL A 53 10.44 14.58 9.35
N ASN A 54 10.47 15.90 9.21
CA ASN A 54 11.19 16.53 8.11
C ASN A 54 12.66 16.73 8.50
N ASP A 55 13.60 16.35 7.62
CA ASP A 55 15.04 16.48 7.87
C ASP A 55 15.49 17.93 8.15
N LYS A 56 14.79 18.93 7.57
CA LYS A 56 15.10 20.34 7.79
C LYS A 56 14.57 20.89 9.12
N ASN A 57 13.61 20.20 9.72
CA ASN A 57 12.99 20.63 10.97
C ASN A 57 12.55 19.42 11.80
N GLU A 58 13.51 18.79 12.47
CA GLU A 58 13.29 17.57 13.26
C GLU A 58 12.31 17.77 14.43
N LYS A 59 12.10 19.00 14.88
CA LYS A 59 11.13 19.31 15.94
C LYS A 59 9.67 19.21 15.44
N LYS A 60 9.45 19.24 14.13
CA LYS A 60 8.11 19.23 13.54
C LYS A 60 7.70 17.80 13.18
N LYS A 61 7.15 17.07 14.13
CA LYS A 61 6.46 15.79 13.88
C LYS A 61 5.05 16.05 13.34
N ARG A 62 4.66 15.34 12.30
CA ARG A 62 3.28 15.34 11.76
C ARG A 62 2.69 13.97 11.93
N SER A 63 1.51 13.90 12.52
CA SER A 63 0.76 12.65 12.63
C SER A 63 0.27 12.19 11.25
N VAL A 64 0.38 10.89 10.99
CA VAL A 64 -0.10 10.26 9.76
C VAL A 64 -0.94 9.04 10.08
N THR A 65 -2.00 8.85 9.30
CA THR A 65 -2.79 7.62 9.27
C THR A 65 -2.72 7.06 7.85
N VAL A 66 -2.36 5.80 7.73
CA VAL A 66 -2.20 5.11 6.44
C VAL A 66 -3.17 3.96 6.36
N SER A 67 -4.00 3.94 5.32
CA SER A 67 -4.86 2.81 5.00
C SER A 67 -4.26 2.02 3.86
N ILE A 68 -3.99 0.74 4.09
CA ILE A 68 -3.44 -0.17 3.09
C ILE A 68 -4.49 -1.22 2.73
N LYS A 69 -4.73 -1.37 1.43
CA LYS A 69 -5.52 -2.46 0.86
C LYS A 69 -4.63 -3.25 -0.09
N GLN A 70 -4.53 -4.54 0.16
CA GLN A 70 -3.63 -5.44 -0.56
C GLN A 70 -4.35 -6.74 -0.90
N ASP A 71 -4.14 -7.21 -2.11
CA ASP A 71 -4.40 -8.58 -2.51
C ASP A 71 -3.20 -9.09 -3.34
N TRP A 72 -3.30 -10.30 -3.88
CA TRP A 72 -2.23 -10.87 -4.71
C TRP A 72 -1.90 -10.01 -5.94
N ASN A 73 -2.87 -9.32 -6.50
CA ASN A 73 -2.74 -8.54 -7.74
C ASN A 73 -2.11 -7.16 -7.52
N GLY A 74 -2.12 -6.65 -6.29
CA GLY A 74 -1.57 -5.34 -6.04
C GLY A 74 -1.83 -4.79 -4.65
N ILE A 75 -1.29 -3.60 -4.45
CA ILE A 75 -1.39 -2.87 -3.19
C ILE A 75 -1.80 -1.41 -3.46
N MET A 76 -2.71 -0.91 -2.66
CA MET A 76 -3.16 0.47 -2.66
C MET A 76 -2.87 1.11 -1.31
N VAL A 77 -2.21 2.25 -1.31
CA VAL A 77 -1.84 2.99 -0.10
C VAL A 77 -2.51 4.36 -0.13
N LYS A 78 -3.23 4.69 0.93
CA LYS A 78 -3.84 6.01 1.14
C LYS A 78 -3.29 6.59 2.43
N THR A 79 -2.69 7.78 2.35
CA THR A 79 -2.07 8.46 3.48
C THR A 79 -2.83 9.73 3.81
N TYR A 80 -3.20 9.87 5.06
CA TYR A 80 -3.86 11.04 5.64
C TYR A 80 -2.88 11.71 6.61
N MET A 81 -2.61 12.99 6.41
CA MET A 81 -1.73 13.76 7.29
C MET A 81 -2.54 14.80 8.05
N ASN A 82 -2.41 14.81 9.36
CA ASN A 82 -3.01 15.83 10.22
C ASN A 82 -1.92 16.83 10.61
N ASP A 83 -2.09 18.08 10.24
CA ASP A 83 -1.22 19.18 10.70
C ASP A 83 -1.79 19.76 11.99
N THR A 84 -1.29 19.31 13.14
CA THR A 84 -1.76 19.73 14.48
C THR A 84 -1.35 21.15 14.86
N LEU A 85 -0.61 21.86 14.00
CA LEU A 85 -0.06 23.18 14.30
C LEU A 85 -0.90 24.36 13.79
N GLN A 86 -1.95 24.11 13.07
CA GLN A 86 -2.92 25.15 12.69
C GLN A 86 -4.29 24.71 13.20
N GLU A 87 -5.00 25.62 13.86
CA GLU A 87 -6.40 25.45 14.33
C GLU A 87 -7.41 25.10 13.22
N ARG A 88 -6.93 25.02 11.99
CA ARG A 88 -7.65 24.45 10.84
C ARG A 88 -7.01 23.09 10.55
N CYS A 89 -7.73 22.03 10.86
CA CYS A 89 -7.42 20.66 10.42
C CYS A 89 -7.34 20.62 8.89
N VAL A 90 -6.21 20.97 8.33
CA VAL A 90 -5.93 20.74 6.91
C VAL A 90 -5.51 19.30 6.77
N GLN A 91 -6.49 18.45 6.61
CA GLN A 91 -6.29 17.05 6.28
C GLN A 91 -5.73 16.98 4.85
N SER A 92 -4.43 16.78 4.71
CA SER A 92 -3.88 16.50 3.38
C SER A 92 -3.97 15.00 3.11
N PHE A 93 -4.51 14.68 1.96
CA PHE A 93 -4.73 13.32 1.48
C PHE A 93 -3.76 13.03 0.34
N CYS A 94 -3.07 11.88 0.42
CA CYS A 94 -2.22 11.39 -0.66
C CYS A 94 -2.70 10.00 -1.08
N GLU A 95 -2.87 9.81 -2.37
CA GLU A 95 -3.20 8.51 -2.96
C GLU A 95 -2.03 8.00 -3.78
N CYS A 96 -1.66 6.73 -3.59
CA CYS A 96 -0.60 6.15 -4.36
C CYS A 96 -1.00 6.01 -5.84
N THR A 97 -0.07 6.32 -6.72
CA THR A 97 -0.20 6.11 -8.16
C THR A 97 0.40 4.77 -8.58
N VAL A 98 1.47 4.37 -7.90
CA VAL A 98 2.15 3.08 -8.09
C VAL A 98 2.66 2.63 -6.72
N ALA A 99 2.44 1.37 -6.38
CA ALA A 99 3.01 0.76 -5.19
C ALA A 99 3.46 -0.67 -5.48
N ALA A 100 4.54 -1.09 -4.83
CA ALA A 100 5.09 -2.43 -4.92
C ALA A 100 5.68 -2.87 -3.58
N ILE A 101 5.67 -4.19 -3.34
CA ILE A 101 6.44 -4.82 -2.27
C ILE A 101 7.55 -5.62 -2.93
N SER A 102 8.80 -5.34 -2.53
CA SER A 102 9.97 -6.13 -2.89
C SER A 102 10.39 -6.97 -1.70
N VAL A 103 10.70 -8.23 -1.94
CA VAL A 103 11.26 -9.14 -0.91
C VAL A 103 12.62 -9.61 -1.41
N HIS A 104 13.65 -9.33 -0.66
CA HIS A 104 15.01 -9.74 -0.99
C HIS A 104 15.74 -10.14 0.30
N ASP A 105 16.39 -11.30 0.28
CA ASP A 105 17.14 -11.86 1.42
C ASP A 105 16.36 -11.87 2.76
N GLY A 106 15.05 -12.11 2.69
CA GLY A 106 14.17 -12.12 3.87
C GLY A 106 13.74 -10.73 4.36
N GLU A 107 14.22 -9.66 3.74
CA GLU A 107 13.76 -8.30 4.02
C GLU A 107 12.67 -7.88 3.04
N ALA A 108 11.58 -7.32 3.56
CA ALA A 108 10.48 -6.81 2.77
C ALA A 108 10.48 -5.28 2.78
N MET A 109 10.36 -4.69 1.59
CA MET A 109 10.34 -3.25 1.38
C MET A 109 9.03 -2.84 0.69
N LEU A 110 8.34 -1.85 1.23
CA LEU A 110 7.22 -1.19 0.58
C LEU A 110 7.71 0.08 -0.11
N MET A 111 7.52 0.13 -1.42
CA MET A 111 7.85 1.29 -2.23
C MET A 111 6.59 1.82 -2.89
N TYR A 112 6.33 3.12 -2.80
CA TYR A 112 5.21 3.71 -3.50
C TYR A 112 5.41 5.18 -3.87
N ALA A 113 4.96 5.51 -5.08
CA ALA A 113 4.83 6.89 -5.53
C ALA A 113 3.41 7.38 -5.26
N TYR A 114 3.26 8.63 -4.91
CA TYR A 114 1.97 9.22 -4.62
C TYR A 114 1.86 10.65 -5.17
N ARG A 115 0.61 11.04 -5.41
CA ARG A 115 0.26 12.42 -5.74
C ARG A 115 -0.57 13.01 -4.60
N ASN A 116 -0.22 14.22 -4.20
CA ASN A 116 -1.06 15.02 -3.31
C ASN A 116 -1.94 15.94 -4.19
N PRO A 117 -3.25 15.71 -4.26
CA PRO A 117 -4.16 16.47 -5.11
C PRO A 117 -4.65 17.78 -4.48
N LEU A 118 -3.88 18.41 -3.59
CA LEU A 118 -4.31 19.67 -2.98
C LEU A 118 -4.86 20.64 -4.04
N LEU A 119 -6.17 20.82 -3.96
CA LEU A 119 -6.93 21.71 -4.84
C LEU A 119 -6.34 23.13 -4.79
N GLY A 120 -5.76 23.55 -5.88
CA GLY A 120 -5.58 24.96 -6.20
C GLY A 120 -4.18 25.52 -6.27
N ARG A 121 -3.13 25.07 -5.58
CA ARG A 121 -1.80 25.74 -5.70
C ARG A 121 -0.57 24.90 -5.45
N ASN A 122 -0.63 23.71 -4.91
CA ASN A 122 0.58 23.02 -4.45
C ASN A 122 0.50 21.50 -4.59
N SER A 123 -0.06 20.99 -5.70
CA SER A 123 0.07 19.56 -5.97
C SER A 123 1.55 19.19 -6.07
N TYR A 124 1.96 18.13 -5.41
CA TYR A 124 3.30 17.60 -5.47
C TYR A 124 3.26 16.08 -5.59
N PHE A 125 4.31 15.55 -6.12
CA PHE A 125 4.56 14.12 -6.14
C PHE A 125 5.53 13.77 -5.01
N GLY A 126 5.41 12.56 -4.51
CA GLY A 126 6.33 12.01 -3.54
C GLY A 126 6.58 10.54 -3.79
N TYR A 127 7.63 10.05 -3.16
CA TYR A 127 8.06 8.67 -3.17
C TYR A 127 8.44 8.26 -1.76
N ASN A 128 8.01 7.06 -1.37
CA ASN A 128 8.37 6.46 -0.10
C ASN A 128 9.08 5.14 -0.35
N GLU A 129 10.14 4.92 0.41
CA GLU A 129 10.87 3.66 0.49
C GLU A 129 10.95 3.24 1.95
N LEU A 130 10.22 2.17 2.27
CA LEU A 130 9.91 1.81 3.65
C LEU A 130 10.25 0.33 3.88
N LYS A 131 11.09 0.05 4.87
CA LYS A 131 11.34 -1.30 5.37
C LYS A 131 10.15 -1.76 6.20
N ILE A 132 9.70 -2.98 5.94
CA ILE A 132 8.60 -3.62 6.67
C ILE A 132 9.22 -4.48 7.76
N GLU A 133 8.87 -4.18 9.00
CA GLU A 133 9.13 -4.99 10.18
C GLU A 133 7.81 -5.62 10.64
N GLU A 134 7.82 -6.48 11.65
CA GLU A 134 6.64 -7.26 12.05
C GLU A 134 5.38 -6.40 12.30
N ASN A 135 5.50 -5.36 13.13
CA ASN A 135 4.39 -4.45 13.45
C ASN A 135 4.70 -2.98 13.14
N ARG A 136 5.78 -2.72 12.40
CA ARG A 136 6.28 -1.39 12.12
C ARG A 136 6.74 -1.28 10.67
N ILE A 137 6.49 -0.15 10.08
CA ILE A 137 7.00 0.20 8.75
C ILE A 137 7.76 1.51 8.90
N VAL A 138 9.03 1.51 8.53
CA VAL A 138 9.91 2.66 8.72
C VAL A 138 10.79 2.89 7.50
N GLY A 139 11.04 4.13 7.17
CA GLY A 139 11.92 4.49 6.07
C GLY A 139 11.90 5.96 5.76
N ARG A 140 12.11 6.30 4.51
CA ARG A 140 12.24 7.68 4.08
C ARG A 140 11.18 8.06 3.06
N TYR A 141 10.76 9.31 3.16
CA TYR A 141 9.95 9.93 2.12
C TYR A 141 10.74 11.04 1.40
N MET A 142 10.45 11.19 0.13
CA MET A 142 10.97 12.26 -0.72
C MET A 142 9.82 12.92 -1.48
N THR A 143 9.88 14.23 -1.68
CA THR A 143 8.86 14.94 -2.44
C THR A 143 9.50 15.85 -3.49
N THR A 144 8.75 16.19 -4.53
CA THR A 144 9.17 17.20 -5.54
C THR A 144 9.29 18.61 -4.96
N LYS A 145 8.67 18.90 -3.83
CA LYS A 145 9.06 20.02 -2.99
C LYS A 145 10.32 19.60 -2.24
N PRO A 146 11.26 20.50 -1.93
CA PRO A 146 12.50 20.16 -1.22
C PRO A 146 12.19 19.75 0.24
N SER A 147 11.50 18.66 0.41
CA SER A 147 11.07 18.08 1.68
C SER A 147 11.29 16.57 1.64
N ASN A 148 12.22 16.12 2.45
CA ASN A 148 12.53 14.70 2.71
C ASN A 148 12.52 14.48 4.21
N GLY A 149 12.42 13.24 4.63
CA GLY A 149 12.49 12.94 6.05
C GLY A 149 12.15 11.48 6.37
N LEU A 150 12.02 11.25 7.66
CA LEU A 150 11.64 9.97 8.22
C LEU A 150 10.13 9.77 8.13
N PHE A 151 9.74 8.55 7.84
CA PHE A 151 8.36 8.07 7.86
C PHE A 151 8.30 6.81 8.73
N GLU A 152 7.47 6.83 9.75
CA GLU A 152 7.34 5.71 10.68
C GLU A 152 5.88 5.50 11.05
N ILE A 153 5.40 4.27 10.87
CA ILE A 153 4.04 3.86 11.20
C ILE A 153 4.03 2.48 11.87
N THR A 154 3.07 2.27 12.75
CA THR A 154 2.80 1.00 13.42
C THR A 154 1.38 0.55 13.12
N LYS A 155 1.15 -0.75 13.11
CA LYS A 155 -0.17 -1.31 12.86
C LYS A 155 -1.11 -0.96 14.01
N ARG A 156 -2.30 -0.44 13.68
CA ARG A 156 -3.35 -0.21 14.67
C ARG A 156 -3.97 -1.56 15.03
N GLU A 157 -3.93 -1.89 16.30
CA GLU A 157 -4.72 -3.02 16.83
C GLU A 157 -6.21 -2.66 16.75
N THR A 158 -7.00 -3.54 16.16
CA THR A 158 -8.46 -3.42 16.03
C THR A 158 -9.15 -4.13 17.18
#